data_029975350bb9808d8dd94004740ff7f5
#
_entry.id   029975350bb9808d8dd94004740ff7f5
#
_cell.length_a   1.000
_cell.length_b   1.000
_cell.length_c   1.000
_cell.angle_alpha   90.00
_cell.angle_beta   90.00
_cell.angle_gamma   90.00
#
_symmetry.space_group_name_H-M   'P 1'
#
loop_
_entity.id
_entity.type
_entity.pdbx_description
1 polymer ?
#
loop_
_entity_poly.entity_id
_entity_poly.type
_entity_poly.pdbx_seq_one_letter_code
_entity_poly.pdbx_strand_id
1 'polypeptide(L)'
;MLRGEAELDLIASLEYKGTGTMQVDGQPCKLTAYRISTNYMVSGQRTQITCARPNGQTYSNIEVLSGAYSWNEDIPGAELIKGKGKATPMAAATEERMIRLWASPQGALKSALAGIQDPPIFSVSPGTYVPADVATAGKTSVVWEGGKPLVSFPIPGVPTATATATLDAKFMAERVVVRHGTNTTEFIYSDYRDWNNPLHPAEAFVAGRMTERRNGTVVRDITTTWTETGQMYVVMPVPASVKAAITPTLQPPAWVNAFGPAVPLAGPPAPAAAPAAQVATPRLANGKPDMTGSWTAVAGPGNGGAAAYNPPFPANRRCGPTQTRCATGGDNFVVDYAWISPSRYWNHINGPVYKPEHWDKVQELDMWTNKYDPIMTCQPMGIPRQGEPRRIFHTVDDITMFYTYSDYGGGNREYRMIPTNGAEHNANTARQATYLGYGIGKWEGDTLVVDSISFVDSTWFGRGGLFHSGDMRIVERFTRTGNDILHEMTIHDPESFVEPWVMPARTLRLGTGNALIAERAHCEIYEEESITTQLRH
;
A
#
# COMPACT_ATOMS: atom_id res chain seq x y z
N MET A 1 -8.13 -26.83 4.57
CA MET A 1 -7.10 -26.54 5.57
C MET A 1 -6.32 -25.35 5.10
N LEU A 2 -6.24 -24.34 5.93
CA LEU A 2 -5.21 -23.32 5.72
C LEU A 2 -3.87 -24.07 5.76
N ARG A 3 -3.09 -24.06 4.68
CA ARG A 3 -1.82 -24.82 4.57
C ARG A 3 -0.74 -24.38 5.56
N GLY A 4 -1.15 -23.97 6.76
CA GLY A 4 -0.32 -23.49 7.85
C GLY A 4 -0.16 -21.98 7.89
N GLU A 5 0.81 -21.54 8.67
CA GLU A 5 1.13 -20.13 8.92
C GLU A 5 1.40 -19.36 7.63
N ALA A 6 2.14 -19.96 6.70
CA ALA A 6 2.50 -19.31 5.43
C ALA A 6 1.29 -18.88 4.58
N GLU A 7 0.25 -19.70 4.52
CA GLU A 7 -0.96 -19.35 3.77
C GLU A 7 -1.83 -18.32 4.52
N LEU A 8 -1.87 -18.42 5.85
CA LEU A 8 -2.54 -17.41 6.67
C LEU A 8 -1.87 -16.04 6.54
N ASP A 9 -0.56 -16.01 6.38
CA ASP A 9 0.24 -14.80 6.20
C ASP A 9 -0.07 -14.12 4.86
N LEU A 10 -0.38 -14.89 3.82
CA LEU A 10 -0.79 -14.32 2.53
C LEU A 10 -2.14 -13.58 2.61
N ILE A 11 -2.95 -13.84 3.65
CA ILE A 11 -4.19 -13.09 3.91
C ILE A 11 -3.85 -11.83 4.72
N ALA A 12 -3.19 -10.87 4.11
CA ALA A 12 -2.89 -9.57 4.73
C ALA A 12 -4.08 -8.61 4.69
N SER A 13 -4.99 -8.83 3.75
CA SER A 13 -6.25 -8.12 3.61
C SER A 13 -7.41 -9.08 3.32
N LEU A 14 -8.60 -8.64 3.65
CA LEU A 14 -9.84 -9.37 3.43
C LEU A 14 -10.94 -8.38 3.09
N GLU A 15 -11.69 -8.66 2.06
CA GLU A 15 -12.93 -7.96 1.80
C GLU A 15 -14.07 -8.97 1.66
N TYR A 16 -15.23 -8.63 2.21
CA TYR A 16 -16.45 -9.39 1.94
C TYR A 16 -17.67 -8.50 1.88
N LYS A 17 -18.66 -8.94 1.09
CA LYS A 17 -20.00 -8.36 1.01
C LYS A 17 -21.00 -9.36 1.54
N GLY A 18 -22.08 -8.87 2.10
CA GLY A 18 -23.08 -9.73 2.70
C GLY A 18 -24.46 -9.12 2.77
N THR A 19 -25.42 -9.98 3.14
CA THR A 19 -26.80 -9.62 3.46
C THR A 19 -27.14 -10.17 4.85
N GLY A 20 -28.29 -9.80 5.38
CA GLY A 20 -28.72 -10.31 6.69
C GLY A 20 -29.41 -9.25 7.53
N THR A 21 -29.19 -9.32 8.83
CA THR A 21 -29.80 -8.39 9.80
C THR A 21 -28.78 -7.92 10.83
N MET A 22 -29.00 -6.72 11.36
CA MET A 22 -28.26 -6.19 12.50
C MET A 22 -29.16 -5.39 13.41
N GLN A 23 -28.70 -5.12 14.63
CA GLN A 23 -29.35 -4.20 15.56
C GLN A 23 -28.77 -2.80 15.36
N VAL A 24 -29.66 -1.81 15.20
CA VAL A 24 -29.31 -0.39 15.16
C VAL A 24 -30.21 0.32 16.18
N ASP A 25 -29.61 0.96 17.17
CA ASP A 25 -30.34 1.62 18.29
C ASP A 25 -31.33 0.67 18.99
N GLY A 26 -30.93 -0.61 19.16
CA GLY A 26 -31.76 -1.65 19.79
C GLY A 26 -32.94 -2.15 18.92
N GLN A 27 -33.02 -1.75 17.67
CA GLN A 27 -34.05 -2.19 16.73
C GLN A 27 -33.44 -3.03 15.59
N PRO A 28 -34.17 -4.06 15.11
CA PRO A 28 -33.69 -4.85 13.97
C PRO A 28 -33.64 -3.97 12.70
N CYS A 29 -32.60 -4.17 11.91
CA CYS A 29 -32.40 -3.48 10.65
C CYS A 29 -31.97 -4.49 9.58
N LYS A 30 -32.73 -4.62 8.49
CA LYS A 30 -32.45 -5.56 7.39
C LYS A 30 -31.40 -4.96 6.46
N LEU A 31 -30.26 -5.61 6.34
CA LEU A 31 -29.17 -5.17 5.49
C LEU A 31 -29.56 -5.21 4.00
N THR A 32 -29.38 -4.07 3.34
CA THR A 32 -29.54 -3.91 1.89
C THR A 32 -28.19 -3.78 1.20
N ALA A 33 -27.15 -3.28 1.91
CA ALA A 33 -25.76 -3.32 1.50
C ALA A 33 -24.89 -3.47 2.75
N TYR A 34 -23.91 -4.37 2.67
CA TYR A 34 -22.93 -4.60 3.72
C TYR A 34 -21.61 -4.97 3.08
N ARG A 35 -20.57 -4.18 3.39
CA ARG A 35 -19.21 -4.40 2.90
C ARG A 35 -18.23 -4.19 4.03
N ILE A 36 -17.32 -5.14 4.22
CA ILE A 36 -16.18 -5.01 5.13
C ILE A 36 -14.91 -5.10 4.31
N SER A 37 -14.02 -4.12 4.51
CA SER A 37 -12.65 -4.14 4.01
C SER A 37 -11.70 -4.14 5.20
N THR A 38 -10.83 -5.13 5.28
CA THR A 38 -9.90 -5.35 6.40
C THR A 38 -8.46 -5.25 5.92
N ASN A 39 -7.64 -4.55 6.67
CA ASN A 39 -6.19 -4.51 6.53
C ASN A 39 -5.57 -4.94 7.87
N TYR A 40 -5.10 -6.18 7.93
CA TYR A 40 -4.51 -6.74 9.15
C TYR A 40 -3.19 -6.09 9.52
N MET A 41 -2.45 -5.53 8.55
CA MET A 41 -1.15 -4.89 8.80
C MET A 41 -1.24 -3.66 9.71
N VAL A 42 -2.36 -2.95 9.67
CA VAL A 42 -2.56 -1.72 10.45
C VAL A 42 -3.66 -1.85 11.51
N SER A 43 -4.12 -3.08 11.79
CA SER A 43 -5.34 -3.29 12.58
C SER A 43 -6.50 -2.44 12.08
N GLY A 44 -6.70 -2.45 10.76
CA GLY A 44 -7.63 -1.57 10.07
C GLY A 44 -8.86 -2.31 9.56
N GLN A 45 -10.05 -1.71 9.74
CA GLN A 45 -11.29 -2.23 9.19
C GLN A 45 -12.25 -1.09 8.86
N ARG A 46 -12.82 -1.12 7.65
CA ARG A 46 -13.92 -0.24 7.23
C ARG A 46 -15.14 -1.10 6.99
N THR A 47 -16.24 -0.81 7.71
CA THR A 47 -17.54 -1.47 7.54
C THR A 47 -18.53 -0.47 6.98
N GLN A 48 -18.97 -0.68 5.75
CA GLN A 48 -20.02 0.11 5.09
C GLN A 48 -21.35 -0.61 5.29
N ILE A 49 -22.33 0.10 5.83
CA ILE A 49 -23.61 -0.44 6.24
C ILE A 49 -24.72 0.38 5.60
N THR A 50 -25.65 -0.30 4.94
CA THR A 50 -26.94 0.28 4.59
C THR A 50 -28.02 -0.74 4.91
N CYS A 51 -29.02 -0.35 5.69
CA CYS A 51 -30.10 -1.25 6.08
C CYS A 51 -31.45 -0.54 6.18
N ALA A 52 -32.53 -1.29 6.02
CA ALA A 52 -33.91 -0.83 6.15
C ALA A 52 -34.44 -1.15 7.55
N ARG A 53 -34.90 -0.12 8.26
CA ARG A 53 -35.58 -0.25 9.55
C ARG A 53 -37.03 -0.72 9.36
N PRO A 54 -37.70 -1.28 10.39
CA PRO A 54 -39.10 -1.71 10.31
C PRO A 54 -40.07 -0.61 9.90
N ASN A 55 -39.76 0.64 10.22
CA ASN A 55 -40.55 1.82 9.86
C ASN A 55 -40.31 2.32 8.42
N GLY A 56 -39.55 1.58 7.61
CA GLY A 56 -39.21 1.93 6.22
C GLY A 56 -38.07 2.93 6.07
N GLN A 57 -37.51 3.47 7.17
CA GLN A 57 -36.38 4.39 7.08
C GLN A 57 -35.09 3.63 6.75
N THR A 58 -34.27 4.22 5.87
CA THR A 58 -32.93 3.73 5.58
C THR A 58 -31.95 4.26 6.61
N TYR A 59 -31.12 3.37 7.14
CA TYR A 59 -29.96 3.72 7.94
C TYR A 59 -28.70 3.45 7.10
N SER A 60 -27.79 4.41 7.04
CA SER A 60 -26.49 4.26 6.42
C SER A 60 -25.39 4.78 7.34
N ASN A 61 -24.32 4.04 7.45
CA ASN A 61 -23.14 4.40 8.25
C ASN A 61 -21.89 3.72 7.72
N ILE A 62 -20.75 4.35 7.89
CA ILE A 62 -19.44 3.76 7.64
C ILE A 62 -18.66 3.77 8.95
N GLU A 63 -18.41 2.60 9.50
CA GLU A 63 -17.60 2.43 10.71
C GLU A 63 -16.15 2.19 10.29
N VAL A 64 -15.19 2.93 10.85
CA VAL A 64 -13.77 2.75 10.56
C VAL A 64 -12.98 2.55 11.84
N LEU A 65 -12.06 1.58 11.78
CA LEU A 65 -11.00 1.35 12.75
C LEU A 65 -9.67 1.47 12.00
N SER A 66 -8.69 2.14 12.58
CA SER A 66 -7.31 2.15 12.09
C SER A 66 -6.35 2.30 13.25
N GLY A 67 -5.65 1.23 13.60
CA GLY A 67 -4.84 1.18 14.80
C GLY A 67 -5.64 1.55 16.05
N ALA A 68 -5.19 2.58 16.77
CA ALA A 68 -5.82 3.05 17.99
C ALA A 68 -6.96 4.07 17.77
N TYR A 69 -7.37 4.30 16.54
CA TYR A 69 -8.38 5.30 16.19
C TYR A 69 -9.65 4.65 15.64
N SER A 70 -10.81 5.17 16.06
CA SER A 70 -12.11 4.80 15.51
C SER A 70 -12.92 6.04 15.20
N TRP A 71 -13.63 6.01 14.08
CA TRP A 71 -14.54 7.07 13.66
C TRP A 71 -15.65 6.53 12.75
N ASN A 72 -16.68 7.33 12.54
CA ASN A 72 -17.66 7.08 11.50
C ASN A 72 -17.46 8.06 10.35
N GLU A 73 -17.74 7.62 9.13
CA GLU A 73 -17.70 8.43 7.92
C GLU A 73 -19.09 8.50 7.29
N ASP A 74 -19.41 9.62 6.63
CA ASP A 74 -20.58 9.75 5.77
C ASP A 74 -20.30 9.30 4.33
N ILE A 75 -19.04 9.42 3.89
CA ILE A 75 -18.53 8.87 2.63
C ILE A 75 -17.17 8.23 2.88
N PRO A 76 -16.76 7.21 2.09
CA PRO A 76 -15.43 6.61 2.24
C PRO A 76 -14.31 7.64 2.11
N GLY A 77 -13.39 7.66 3.09
CA GLY A 77 -12.28 8.61 3.11
C GLY A 77 -12.68 10.05 3.39
N ALA A 78 -13.73 10.26 4.17
CA ALA A 78 -14.19 11.58 4.59
C ALA A 78 -13.03 12.43 5.15
N GLU A 79 -13.03 13.73 4.81
CA GLU A 79 -12.03 14.73 5.21
C GLU A 79 -10.60 14.54 4.68
N LEU A 80 -10.31 13.48 3.93
CA LEU A 80 -9.01 13.32 3.27
C LEU A 80 -8.82 14.34 2.14
N ILE A 81 -9.91 14.73 1.53
CA ILE A 81 -9.94 15.83 0.58
C ILE A 81 -10.69 16.99 1.23
N LYS A 82 -10.06 18.17 1.23
CA LYS A 82 -10.61 19.35 1.86
C LYS A 82 -12.05 19.62 1.39
N GLY A 83 -12.96 19.67 2.35
CA GLY A 83 -14.38 19.95 2.10
C GLY A 83 -15.21 18.76 1.57
N LYS A 84 -14.64 17.56 1.49
CA LYS A 84 -15.37 16.33 1.12
C LYS A 84 -15.61 15.44 2.34
N GLY A 85 -16.87 15.20 2.66
CA GLY A 85 -17.33 14.31 3.71
C GLY A 85 -17.07 14.84 5.13
N LYS A 86 -17.54 14.04 6.10
CA LYS A 86 -17.39 14.29 7.53
C LYS A 86 -16.97 13.03 8.26
N ALA A 87 -15.88 13.11 9.02
CA ALA A 87 -15.44 12.09 9.95
C ALA A 87 -15.88 12.45 11.38
N THR A 88 -16.57 11.53 12.04
CA THR A 88 -17.02 11.72 13.42
C THR A 88 -16.22 10.82 14.34
N PRO A 89 -15.38 11.35 15.25
CA PRO A 89 -14.57 10.54 16.17
C PRO A 89 -15.43 9.66 17.07
N MET A 90 -15.03 8.40 17.25
CA MET A 90 -15.78 7.38 18.01
C MET A 90 -14.84 6.63 18.97
N ALA A 91 -14.12 7.36 19.84
CA ALA A 91 -13.13 6.77 20.74
C ALA A 91 -13.67 5.58 21.56
N ALA A 92 -14.90 5.68 22.06
CA ALA A 92 -15.54 4.62 22.85
C ALA A 92 -15.82 3.33 22.05
N ALA A 93 -15.80 3.38 20.72
CA ALA A 93 -16.02 2.21 19.86
C ALA A 93 -14.72 1.47 19.49
N THR A 94 -13.55 2.01 19.85
CA THR A 94 -12.25 1.48 19.40
C THR A 94 -12.03 0.04 19.86
N GLU A 95 -12.22 -0.25 21.13
CA GLU A 95 -12.01 -1.60 21.68
C GLU A 95 -13.00 -2.61 21.09
N GLU A 96 -14.27 -2.24 20.94
CA GLU A 96 -15.29 -3.10 20.33
C GLU A 96 -14.94 -3.45 18.88
N ARG A 97 -14.50 -2.45 18.09
CA ARG A 97 -14.11 -2.65 16.68
C ARG A 97 -12.84 -3.48 16.58
N MET A 98 -11.88 -3.27 17.51
CA MET A 98 -10.67 -4.07 17.61
C MET A 98 -11.00 -5.54 17.94
N ILE A 99 -11.89 -5.77 18.89
CA ILE A 99 -12.39 -7.12 19.23
C ILE A 99 -13.01 -7.78 18.00
N ARG A 100 -13.87 -7.06 17.26
CA ARG A 100 -14.52 -7.61 16.05
C ARG A 100 -13.51 -7.98 14.97
N LEU A 101 -12.50 -7.14 14.77
CA LEU A 101 -11.42 -7.41 13.81
C LEU A 101 -10.67 -8.70 14.18
N TRP A 102 -10.17 -8.78 15.42
CA TRP A 102 -9.28 -9.86 15.86
C TRP A 102 -10.01 -11.12 16.32
N ALA A 103 -11.32 -11.07 16.52
CA ALA A 103 -12.16 -12.25 16.72
C ALA A 103 -12.72 -12.81 15.40
N SER A 104 -12.50 -12.15 14.24
CA SER A 104 -12.82 -12.72 12.92
C SER A 104 -12.06 -14.04 12.69
N PRO A 105 -12.51 -14.94 11.80
CA PRO A 105 -11.86 -16.25 11.66
C PRO A 105 -10.35 -16.19 11.44
N GLN A 106 -9.92 -15.39 10.47
CA GLN A 106 -8.50 -15.19 10.16
C GLN A 106 -7.80 -14.36 11.24
N GLY A 107 -8.48 -13.32 11.77
CA GLY A 107 -7.96 -12.50 12.86
C GLY A 107 -7.69 -13.29 14.12
N ALA A 108 -8.58 -14.22 14.51
CA ALA A 108 -8.42 -15.08 15.67
C ALA A 108 -7.19 -16.00 15.54
N LEU A 109 -7.01 -16.61 14.36
CA LEU A 109 -5.84 -17.45 14.10
C LEU A 109 -4.54 -16.66 14.12
N LYS A 110 -4.53 -15.46 13.50
CA LYS A 110 -3.38 -14.54 13.53
C LYS A 110 -3.05 -14.11 14.95
N SER A 111 -4.05 -13.75 15.75
CA SER A 111 -3.86 -13.35 17.14
C SER A 111 -3.33 -14.49 18.01
N ALA A 112 -3.83 -15.70 17.79
CA ALA A 112 -3.36 -16.88 18.49
C ALA A 112 -1.89 -17.18 18.14
N LEU A 113 -1.50 -17.11 16.87
CA LEU A 113 -0.10 -17.31 16.44
C LEU A 113 0.82 -16.25 17.04
N ALA A 114 0.41 -14.98 17.03
CA ALA A 114 1.20 -13.90 17.63
C ALA A 114 1.47 -14.13 19.12
N GLY A 115 0.51 -14.71 19.84
CA GLY A 115 0.64 -15.00 21.27
C GLY A 115 1.46 -16.26 21.59
N ILE A 116 1.90 -17.07 20.61
CA ILE A 116 2.72 -18.26 20.85
C ILE A 116 4.19 -17.89 21.05
N GLN A 117 4.69 -16.87 20.37
CA GLN A 117 6.12 -16.55 20.29
C GLN A 117 6.54 -15.59 21.40
N ASP A 118 7.70 -15.84 22.01
CA ASP A 118 8.33 -14.98 23.02
C ASP A 118 9.87 -14.95 22.79
N PRO A 119 10.48 -13.86 22.31
CA PRO A 119 9.82 -12.68 21.75
C PRO A 119 9.10 -12.98 20.42
N PRO A 120 8.06 -12.21 20.08
CA PRO A 120 7.36 -12.41 18.84
C PRO A 120 8.32 -12.23 17.66
N ILE A 121 8.30 -13.17 16.71
CA ILE A 121 9.08 -13.07 15.49
C ILE A 121 8.26 -12.29 14.47
N PHE A 122 8.82 -11.18 13.99
CA PHE A 122 8.24 -10.42 12.90
C PHE A 122 8.80 -10.94 11.59
N SER A 123 7.95 -11.42 10.71
CA SER A 123 8.35 -11.60 9.33
C SER A 123 8.43 -10.23 8.65
N VAL A 124 9.53 -9.98 7.97
CA VAL A 124 9.70 -8.77 7.14
C VAL A 124 9.05 -8.88 5.77
N SER A 125 8.40 -10.01 5.49
CA SER A 125 7.68 -10.19 4.24
C SER A 125 6.33 -9.49 4.30
N PRO A 126 5.94 -8.79 3.25
CA PRO A 126 4.60 -8.21 3.14
C PRO A 126 3.54 -9.29 3.35
N GLY A 127 2.56 -9.02 4.18
CA GLY A 127 1.48 -9.98 4.47
C GLY A 127 1.67 -10.84 5.71
N THR A 128 2.87 -10.91 6.26
CA THR A 128 3.16 -11.71 7.45
C THR A 128 2.95 -10.98 8.77
N TYR A 129 2.44 -9.75 8.72
CA TYR A 129 2.24 -8.98 9.93
C TYR A 129 1.00 -9.40 10.68
N VAL A 130 1.22 -10.06 11.80
CA VAL A 130 0.35 -9.90 12.94
C VAL A 130 0.99 -8.82 13.80
N PRO A 131 0.27 -7.77 14.18
CA PRO A 131 0.78 -6.85 15.19
C PRO A 131 0.99 -7.64 16.46
N ALA A 132 2.20 -8.17 16.66
CA ALA A 132 2.53 -8.80 17.91
C ALA A 132 2.72 -7.68 18.92
N ASP A 133 1.75 -7.49 19.74
CA ASP A 133 1.90 -6.74 20.97
C ASP A 133 2.82 -7.55 21.87
N VAL A 134 3.94 -6.98 22.32
CA VAL A 134 4.84 -7.61 23.30
C VAL A 134 4.06 -8.06 24.53
N ALA A 135 2.96 -7.35 24.87
CA ALA A 135 2.05 -7.73 25.94
C ALA A 135 1.27 -9.03 25.67
N THR A 136 1.23 -9.52 24.44
CA THR A 136 0.52 -10.75 24.07
C THR A 136 1.43 -11.96 23.92
N ALA A 137 2.75 -11.78 23.94
CA ALA A 137 3.72 -12.86 23.81
C ALA A 137 3.55 -13.92 24.90
N GLY A 138 3.63 -15.20 24.53
CA GLY A 138 3.55 -16.33 25.46
C GLY A 138 2.17 -16.56 26.10
N LYS A 139 1.12 -15.84 25.67
CA LYS A 139 -0.22 -15.94 26.28
C LYS A 139 -1.22 -16.82 25.55
N THR A 140 -0.84 -17.42 24.45
CA THR A 140 -1.69 -18.39 23.74
C THR A 140 -1.58 -19.76 24.38
N SER A 141 -2.72 -20.39 24.64
CA SER A 141 -2.79 -21.76 25.14
C SER A 141 -3.81 -22.58 24.35
N VAL A 142 -3.58 -23.90 24.28
CA VAL A 142 -4.47 -24.84 23.59
C VAL A 142 -4.85 -25.96 24.56
N VAL A 143 -6.15 -26.22 24.70
CA VAL A 143 -6.69 -27.36 25.39
C VAL A 143 -7.65 -28.13 24.50
N TRP A 144 -7.84 -29.42 24.74
CA TRP A 144 -8.78 -30.26 23.99
C TRP A 144 -9.99 -30.58 24.83
N GLU A 145 -11.17 -30.23 24.35
CA GLU A 145 -12.43 -30.52 25.00
C GLU A 145 -13.42 -31.14 24.02
N GLY A 146 -14.00 -32.31 24.34
CA GLY A 146 -14.95 -32.98 23.44
C GLY A 146 -14.39 -33.31 22.08
N GLY A 147 -13.07 -33.53 21.93
CA GLY A 147 -12.40 -33.81 20.67
C GLY A 147 -12.13 -32.57 19.80
N LYS A 148 -12.38 -31.37 20.29
CA LYS A 148 -12.11 -30.11 19.60
C LYS A 148 -11.02 -29.32 20.29
N PRO A 149 -10.12 -28.66 19.54
CA PRO A 149 -9.16 -27.74 20.13
C PRO A 149 -9.84 -26.42 20.51
N LEU A 150 -9.60 -25.98 21.73
CA LEU A 150 -9.94 -24.67 22.26
C LEU A 150 -8.65 -23.87 22.39
N VAL A 151 -8.56 -22.78 21.65
CA VAL A 151 -7.38 -21.91 21.60
C VAL A 151 -7.72 -20.62 22.33
N SER A 152 -7.06 -20.36 23.43
CA SER A 152 -7.23 -19.11 24.20
C SER A 152 -6.07 -18.17 23.89
N PHE A 153 -6.37 -16.91 23.61
CA PHE A 153 -5.39 -15.90 23.23
C PHE A 153 -5.86 -14.49 23.62
N PRO A 154 -4.95 -13.53 23.81
CA PRO A 154 -5.30 -12.14 24.04
C PRO A 154 -5.71 -11.47 22.72
N ILE A 155 -6.56 -10.44 22.81
CA ILE A 155 -6.91 -9.59 21.67
C ILE A 155 -5.83 -8.52 21.47
N PRO A 156 -5.15 -8.48 20.30
CA PRO A 156 -4.18 -7.43 20.02
C PRO A 156 -4.79 -6.03 20.18
N GLY A 157 -4.08 -5.14 20.86
CA GLY A 157 -4.53 -3.78 21.13
C GLY A 157 -5.60 -3.65 22.24
N VAL A 158 -6.12 -4.75 22.81
CA VAL A 158 -7.08 -4.73 23.93
C VAL A 158 -6.60 -5.68 25.03
N PRO A 159 -5.59 -5.31 25.82
CA PRO A 159 -4.93 -6.21 26.77
C PRO A 159 -5.85 -6.75 27.89
N THR A 160 -7.00 -6.11 28.10
CA THR A 160 -8.02 -6.52 29.06
C THR A 160 -9.01 -7.55 28.51
N ALA A 161 -8.95 -7.84 27.19
CA ALA A 161 -9.81 -8.80 26.54
C ALA A 161 -9.09 -10.15 26.32
N THR A 162 -9.79 -11.24 26.60
CA THR A 162 -9.34 -12.60 26.31
C THR A 162 -10.34 -13.30 25.41
N ALA A 163 -9.84 -13.90 24.34
CA ALA A 163 -10.62 -14.69 23.40
C ALA A 163 -10.36 -16.19 23.60
N THR A 164 -11.38 -16.99 23.36
CA THR A 164 -11.27 -18.45 23.21
C THR A 164 -11.95 -18.86 21.92
N ALA A 165 -11.19 -19.39 20.98
CA ALA A 165 -11.69 -19.95 19.73
C ALA A 165 -11.87 -21.46 19.86
N THR A 166 -13.04 -21.96 19.51
CA THR A 166 -13.29 -23.39 19.27
C THR A 166 -13.09 -23.66 17.81
N LEU A 167 -12.27 -24.65 17.48
CA LEU A 167 -12.02 -25.05 16.09
C LEU A 167 -12.78 -26.34 15.76
N ASP A 168 -13.25 -26.43 14.51
CA ASP A 168 -13.90 -27.63 14.00
C ASP A 168 -12.88 -28.74 13.61
N ALA A 169 -13.36 -29.86 13.09
CA ALA A 169 -12.50 -30.99 12.68
C ALA A 169 -11.54 -30.65 11.52
N LYS A 170 -11.76 -29.53 10.81
CA LYS A 170 -10.88 -29.00 9.75
C LYS A 170 -9.99 -27.86 10.28
N PHE A 171 -9.99 -27.62 11.58
CA PHE A 171 -9.29 -26.52 12.24
C PHE A 171 -9.75 -25.12 11.81
N MET A 172 -11.01 -25.00 11.36
CA MET A 172 -11.63 -23.71 11.09
C MET A 172 -12.28 -23.20 12.40
N ALA A 173 -12.21 -21.87 12.62
CA ALA A 173 -12.87 -21.28 13.78
C ALA A 173 -14.39 -21.38 13.63
N GLU A 174 -15.04 -22.22 14.44
CA GLU A 174 -16.51 -22.31 14.44
C GLU A 174 -17.15 -21.34 15.44
N ARG A 175 -16.42 -20.96 16.48
CA ARG A 175 -16.90 -20.09 17.53
C ARG A 175 -15.73 -19.36 18.20
N VAL A 176 -15.87 -18.05 18.39
CA VAL A 176 -14.91 -17.25 19.16
C VAL A 176 -15.67 -16.51 20.26
N VAL A 177 -15.30 -16.73 21.51
CA VAL A 177 -15.89 -16.06 22.68
C VAL A 177 -14.87 -15.09 23.24
N VAL A 178 -15.23 -13.81 23.29
CA VAL A 178 -14.39 -12.76 23.87
C VAL A 178 -15.01 -12.27 25.17
N ARG A 179 -14.19 -12.28 26.24
CA ARG A 179 -14.54 -11.69 27.52
C ARG A 179 -13.78 -10.39 27.69
N HIS A 180 -14.51 -9.30 27.94
CA HIS A 180 -13.97 -7.98 28.13
C HIS A 180 -14.76 -7.23 29.23
N GLY A 181 -14.16 -7.05 30.39
CA GLY A 181 -14.86 -6.57 31.58
C GLY A 181 -16.01 -7.51 31.96
N THR A 182 -17.22 -6.95 32.09
CA THR A 182 -18.45 -7.71 32.34
C THR A 182 -19.14 -8.23 31.11
N ASN A 183 -18.66 -7.83 29.90
CA ASN A 183 -19.28 -8.18 28.65
C ASN A 183 -18.70 -9.47 28.05
N THR A 184 -19.60 -10.25 27.46
CA THR A 184 -19.24 -11.41 26.66
C THR A 184 -19.76 -11.20 25.24
N THR A 185 -18.85 -11.21 24.28
CA THR A 185 -19.19 -11.21 22.85
C THR A 185 -18.86 -12.55 22.26
N GLU A 186 -19.82 -13.14 21.57
CA GLU A 186 -19.71 -14.43 20.91
C GLU A 186 -19.85 -14.23 19.40
N PHE A 187 -18.89 -14.77 18.67
CA PHE A 187 -18.91 -14.84 17.21
C PHE A 187 -19.03 -16.30 16.81
N ILE A 188 -20.01 -16.61 15.96
CA ILE A 188 -20.28 -17.96 15.45
C ILE A 188 -20.10 -17.92 13.94
N TYR A 189 -19.34 -18.87 13.41
CA TYR A 189 -18.96 -18.97 12.00
C TYR A 189 -19.35 -20.32 11.45
N SER A 190 -19.94 -20.35 10.27
CA SER A 190 -20.33 -21.57 9.58
C SER A 190 -20.25 -21.41 8.06
N ASP A 191 -20.55 -22.50 7.34
CA ASP A 191 -20.63 -22.54 5.88
C ASP A 191 -19.35 -22.05 5.19
N TYR A 192 -18.20 -22.47 5.71
CA TYR A 192 -16.91 -22.16 5.12
C TYR A 192 -16.83 -22.66 3.69
N ARG A 193 -16.44 -21.76 2.79
CA ARG A 193 -16.28 -22.04 1.37
C ARG A 193 -14.93 -21.54 0.91
N ASP A 194 -14.36 -22.21 -0.06
CA ASP A 194 -13.29 -21.67 -0.89
C ASP A 194 -13.90 -20.70 -1.90
N TRP A 195 -13.53 -19.44 -1.78
CA TRP A 195 -14.01 -18.38 -2.65
C TRP A 195 -13.02 -18.04 -3.77
N ASN A 196 -11.86 -18.68 -3.76
CA ASN A 196 -10.87 -18.45 -4.80
C ASN A 196 -11.33 -19.02 -6.14
N ASN A 197 -10.80 -18.44 -7.21
CA ASN A 197 -10.88 -19.03 -8.53
C ASN A 197 -10.27 -20.46 -8.46
N PRO A 198 -10.91 -21.50 -9.01
CA PRO A 198 -10.40 -22.87 -9.01
C PRO A 198 -8.98 -23.04 -9.56
N LEU A 199 -8.53 -22.08 -10.39
CA LEU A 199 -7.18 -22.09 -10.95
C LEU A 199 -6.15 -21.40 -10.03
N HIS A 200 -6.58 -20.80 -8.91
CA HIS A 200 -5.67 -20.18 -7.96
C HIS A 200 -5.04 -21.26 -7.06
N PRO A 201 -3.71 -21.31 -6.92
CA PRO A 201 -3.04 -22.34 -6.15
C PRO A 201 -3.24 -22.22 -4.63
N ALA A 202 -3.62 -21.06 -4.13
CA ALA A 202 -3.89 -20.84 -2.71
C ALA A 202 -5.39 -20.95 -2.43
N GLU A 203 -5.75 -21.75 -1.43
CA GLU A 203 -7.12 -21.91 -0.97
C GLU A 203 -7.41 -20.91 0.16
N ALA A 204 -8.43 -20.07 0.01
CA ALA A 204 -8.86 -19.13 1.04
C ALA A 204 -10.28 -19.43 1.50
N PHE A 205 -10.40 -20.12 2.60
CA PHE A 205 -11.70 -20.43 3.21
C PHE A 205 -12.19 -19.25 4.05
N VAL A 206 -13.35 -18.72 3.70
CA VAL A 206 -14.05 -17.66 4.44
C VAL A 206 -15.42 -18.16 4.86
N ALA A 207 -15.85 -17.79 6.07
CA ALA A 207 -17.17 -18.16 6.58
C ALA A 207 -18.30 -17.61 5.70
N GLY A 208 -19.18 -18.47 5.26
CA GLY A 208 -20.39 -18.10 4.51
C GLY A 208 -21.46 -17.48 5.40
N ARG A 209 -21.41 -17.74 6.71
CA ARG A 209 -22.31 -17.14 7.70
C ARG A 209 -21.56 -16.73 8.96
N MET A 210 -21.90 -15.55 9.47
CA MET A 210 -21.35 -14.97 10.69
C MET A 210 -22.46 -14.43 11.56
N THR A 211 -22.51 -14.87 12.84
CA THR A 211 -23.44 -14.36 13.83
C THR A 211 -22.67 -13.76 15.00
N GLU A 212 -22.93 -12.50 15.35
CA GLU A 212 -22.40 -11.82 16.54
C GLU A 212 -23.50 -11.76 17.60
N ARG A 213 -23.17 -12.22 18.83
CA ARG A 213 -24.04 -12.09 20.02
C ARG A 213 -23.31 -11.30 21.08
N ARG A 214 -24.03 -10.43 21.75
CA ARG A 214 -23.56 -9.69 22.93
C ARG A 214 -24.42 -10.03 24.13
N ASN A 215 -23.79 -10.53 25.16
CA ASN A 215 -24.49 -10.99 26.38
C ASN A 215 -25.71 -11.87 26.03
N GLY A 216 -25.56 -12.78 25.04
CA GLY A 216 -26.60 -13.69 24.56
C GLY A 216 -27.55 -13.14 23.48
N THR A 217 -27.60 -11.82 23.28
CA THR A 217 -28.48 -11.20 22.27
C THR A 217 -27.80 -11.12 20.90
N VAL A 218 -28.47 -11.57 19.84
CA VAL A 218 -27.96 -11.45 18.46
C VAL A 218 -27.96 -9.98 18.05
N VAL A 219 -26.80 -9.44 17.71
CA VAL A 219 -26.63 -8.06 17.25
C VAL A 219 -26.30 -7.97 15.76
N ARG A 220 -25.73 -9.03 15.17
CA ARG A 220 -25.49 -9.16 13.74
C ARG A 220 -25.66 -10.62 13.30
N ASP A 221 -26.28 -10.84 12.17
CA ASP A 221 -26.39 -12.13 11.50
C ASP A 221 -26.23 -11.91 9.99
N ILE A 222 -25.07 -12.27 9.46
CA ILE A 222 -24.61 -11.92 8.13
C ILE A 222 -24.40 -13.19 7.32
N THR A 223 -24.95 -13.21 6.11
CA THR A 223 -24.62 -14.20 5.09
C THR A 223 -23.71 -13.57 4.06
N THR A 224 -22.51 -14.12 3.88
CA THR A 224 -21.53 -13.68 2.89
C THR A 224 -22.03 -13.98 1.50
N THR A 225 -22.03 -12.98 0.63
CA THR A 225 -22.44 -13.12 -0.78
C THR A 225 -21.25 -13.05 -1.73
N TRP A 226 -20.17 -12.43 -1.30
CA TRP A 226 -18.91 -12.31 -2.05
C TRP A 226 -17.76 -12.04 -1.08
N THR A 227 -16.60 -12.58 -1.40
CA THR A 227 -15.37 -12.27 -0.64
C THR A 227 -14.15 -12.29 -1.54
N GLU A 228 -13.14 -11.58 -1.09
CA GLU A 228 -11.82 -11.50 -1.65
C GLU A 228 -10.79 -11.51 -0.54
N THR A 229 -9.74 -12.30 -0.69
CA THR A 229 -8.67 -12.41 0.30
C THR A 229 -7.31 -12.31 -0.37
N GLY A 230 -6.31 -11.88 0.37
CA GLY A 230 -4.92 -11.88 -0.11
C GLY A 230 -4.15 -10.63 0.27
N GLN A 231 -3.32 -10.19 -0.64
CA GLN A 231 -2.50 -8.99 -0.54
C GLN A 231 -3.02 -7.98 -1.56
N MET A 232 -4.08 -7.25 -1.22
CA MET A 232 -4.72 -6.27 -2.10
C MET A 232 -4.70 -4.88 -1.50
N TYR A 233 -4.88 -3.87 -2.36
CA TYR A 233 -4.91 -2.48 -1.94
C TYR A 233 -6.08 -2.19 -1.00
N VAL A 234 -5.79 -1.96 0.26
CA VAL A 234 -6.76 -1.53 1.29
C VAL A 234 -6.07 -0.56 2.23
N VAL A 235 -6.49 0.69 2.27
CA VAL A 235 -5.91 1.74 3.12
C VAL A 235 -6.93 2.32 4.09
N MET A 236 -6.47 2.69 5.29
CA MET A 236 -7.30 3.21 6.37
C MET A 236 -6.69 4.50 6.96
N PRO A 237 -6.47 5.56 6.14
CA PRO A 237 -5.88 6.80 6.62
C PRO A 237 -6.78 7.47 7.66
N VAL A 238 -6.17 7.96 8.74
CA VAL A 238 -6.89 8.61 9.85
C VAL A 238 -7.02 10.10 9.56
N PRO A 239 -8.23 10.66 9.49
CA PRO A 239 -8.44 12.09 9.29
C PRO A 239 -7.78 12.93 10.40
N ALA A 240 -7.31 14.14 10.05
CA ALA A 240 -6.66 15.03 11.00
C ALA A 240 -7.57 15.44 12.17
N SER A 241 -8.87 15.64 11.91
CA SER A 241 -9.88 15.92 12.94
C SER A 241 -10.01 14.79 13.95
N VAL A 242 -9.96 13.53 13.49
CA VAL A 242 -10.02 12.34 14.35
C VAL A 242 -8.75 12.23 15.19
N LYS A 243 -7.56 12.44 14.60
CA LYS A 243 -6.29 12.47 15.35
C LYS A 243 -6.28 13.56 16.43
N ALA A 244 -6.84 14.72 16.14
CA ALA A 244 -6.92 15.81 17.10
C ALA A 244 -7.92 15.56 18.24
N ALA A 245 -8.99 14.80 17.98
CA ALA A 245 -10.05 14.55 18.94
C ALA A 245 -9.82 13.32 19.84
N ILE A 246 -8.99 12.37 19.39
CA ILE A 246 -8.75 11.11 20.12
C ILE A 246 -7.30 11.08 20.59
N THR A 247 -7.13 10.99 21.91
CA THR A 247 -5.85 10.61 22.50
C THR A 247 -5.83 9.08 22.61
N PRO A 248 -4.92 8.38 21.88
CA PRO A 248 -4.89 6.92 21.91
C PRO A 248 -4.62 6.38 23.32
N THR A 249 -5.49 5.52 23.80
CA THR A 249 -5.28 4.77 25.06
C THR A 249 -4.61 3.42 24.79
N LEU A 250 -4.78 2.90 23.58
CA LEU A 250 -4.16 1.67 23.13
C LEU A 250 -2.73 1.95 22.68
N GLN A 251 -1.81 1.09 23.11
CA GLN A 251 -0.45 1.16 22.62
C GLN A 251 -0.43 0.82 21.11
N PRO A 252 0.38 1.53 20.30
CA PRO A 252 0.63 1.09 18.94
C PRO A 252 1.09 -0.37 18.97
N PRO A 253 0.67 -1.19 18.00
CA PRO A 253 1.20 -2.54 17.88
C PRO A 253 2.74 -2.54 17.91
N ALA A 254 3.35 -3.52 18.56
CA ALA A 254 4.81 -3.56 18.75
C ALA A 254 5.58 -3.55 17.41
N TRP A 255 4.94 -3.98 16.30
CA TRP A 255 5.55 -3.92 14.98
C TRP A 255 5.80 -2.48 14.49
N VAL A 256 5.00 -1.51 14.94
CA VAL A 256 5.30 -0.08 14.69
C VAL A 256 6.67 0.28 15.25
N ASN A 257 7.04 -0.34 16.36
CA ASN A 257 8.35 -0.20 16.97
C ASN A 257 9.39 -1.18 16.40
N ALA A 258 8.95 -2.27 15.76
CA ALA A 258 9.87 -3.23 15.11
C ALA A 258 10.57 -2.66 13.88
N PHE A 259 9.97 -1.65 13.24
CA PHE A 259 10.64 -0.87 12.20
C PHE A 259 11.65 0.14 12.78
N GLY A 260 11.83 0.07 14.08
CA GLY A 260 12.68 0.97 14.85
C GLY A 260 12.03 2.33 15.09
N PRO A 261 12.51 3.08 16.11
CA PRO A 261 12.33 4.51 16.10
C PRO A 261 12.79 4.98 14.73
N ALA A 262 12.07 5.93 14.12
CA ALA A 262 12.48 6.52 12.85
C ALA A 262 14.01 6.49 12.77
N VAL A 263 14.55 5.54 12.01
CA VAL A 263 16.01 5.38 11.96
C VAL A 263 16.48 6.74 11.48
N PRO A 264 17.26 7.48 12.26
CA PRO A 264 17.83 8.71 11.75
C PRO A 264 18.48 8.31 10.44
N LEU A 265 18.06 8.90 9.33
CA LEU A 265 18.70 8.74 8.05
C LEU A 265 20.16 9.10 8.24
N ALA A 266 21.02 8.13 8.21
CA ALA A 266 22.37 8.17 8.67
C ALA A 266 22.46 8.49 10.18
N GLY A 267 23.01 7.56 10.93
CA GLY A 267 23.84 7.95 12.06
C GLY A 267 24.78 9.08 11.57
N PRO A 268 25.39 9.84 12.49
CA PRO A 268 26.33 10.88 12.09
C PRO A 268 27.18 10.28 10.98
N PRO A 269 27.30 10.94 9.81
CA PRO A 269 27.94 10.36 8.65
C PRO A 269 29.16 9.63 9.14
N ALA A 270 29.27 8.32 8.82
CA ALA A 270 30.47 7.57 9.19
C ALA A 270 31.62 8.51 8.87
N PRO A 271 32.56 8.77 9.83
CA PRO A 271 33.53 9.85 9.71
C PRO A 271 34.02 9.82 8.28
N ALA A 272 33.77 10.90 7.57
CA ALA A 272 33.85 10.94 6.12
C ALA A 272 35.15 10.28 5.75
N ALA A 273 35.07 9.14 5.08
CA ALA A 273 36.25 8.53 4.48
C ALA A 273 36.94 9.69 3.79
N ALA A 274 38.20 9.95 4.15
CA ALA A 274 38.94 11.15 3.78
C ALA A 274 38.55 11.53 2.35
N PRO A 275 38.09 12.76 2.07
CA PRO A 275 37.41 13.07 0.84
C PRO A 275 38.23 12.53 -0.31
N ALA A 276 37.76 11.45 -0.93
CA ALA A 276 38.32 10.98 -2.18
C ALA A 276 38.35 12.21 -3.06
N ALA A 277 39.53 12.59 -3.57
CA ALA A 277 39.75 13.86 -4.26
C ALA A 277 38.53 14.13 -5.15
N GLN A 278 37.74 15.17 -4.82
CA GLN A 278 36.48 15.42 -5.50
C GLN A 278 36.80 15.61 -6.98
N VAL A 279 36.42 14.65 -7.79
CA VAL A 279 36.58 14.77 -9.23
C VAL A 279 35.80 16.02 -9.66
N ALA A 280 36.48 16.94 -10.31
CA ALA A 280 35.83 18.16 -10.80
C ALA A 280 34.69 17.79 -11.74
N THR A 281 33.53 18.42 -11.57
CA THR A 281 32.38 18.20 -12.46
C THR A 281 32.70 18.74 -13.86
N PRO A 282 32.69 17.93 -14.92
CA PRO A 282 32.87 18.38 -16.28
C PRO A 282 31.77 19.39 -16.66
N ARG A 283 32.11 20.36 -17.52
CA ARG A 283 31.18 21.40 -17.94
C ARG A 283 31.15 21.56 -19.46
N LEU A 284 29.99 21.89 -19.99
CA LEU A 284 29.79 22.29 -21.37
C LEU A 284 30.33 23.72 -21.62
N ALA A 285 30.35 24.13 -22.87
CA ALA A 285 30.83 25.47 -23.25
C ALA A 285 30.02 26.62 -22.63
N ASN A 286 28.74 26.39 -22.30
CA ASN A 286 27.89 27.35 -21.61
C ASN A 286 28.09 27.35 -20.08
N GLY A 287 29.09 26.62 -19.56
CA GLY A 287 29.42 26.53 -18.14
C GLY A 287 28.50 25.61 -17.32
N LYS A 288 27.48 25.00 -17.91
CA LYS A 288 26.59 24.06 -17.20
C LYS A 288 27.25 22.68 -17.05
N PRO A 289 26.91 21.94 -15.95
CA PRO A 289 27.41 20.57 -15.78
C PRO A 289 27.09 19.71 -16.99
N ASP A 290 28.09 19.03 -17.53
CA ASP A 290 27.91 18.06 -18.63
C ASP A 290 27.33 16.75 -18.05
N MET A 291 26.14 16.33 -18.51
CA MET A 291 25.49 15.10 -18.06
C MET A 291 25.86 13.90 -18.95
N THR A 292 26.68 14.09 -19.98
CA THR A 292 27.06 13.01 -20.93
C THR A 292 27.73 11.86 -20.21
N GLY A 293 27.31 10.63 -20.54
CA GLY A 293 27.94 9.42 -20.01
C GLY A 293 27.02 8.22 -19.97
N SER A 294 27.58 7.11 -19.53
CA SER A 294 26.85 5.90 -19.15
C SER A 294 26.66 5.90 -17.65
N TRP A 295 25.45 5.76 -17.20
CA TRP A 295 25.09 5.91 -15.79
C TRP A 295 24.53 4.60 -15.22
N THR A 296 24.81 4.32 -13.97
CA THR A 296 24.29 3.17 -13.24
C THR A 296 23.78 3.62 -11.89
N ALA A 297 22.57 3.24 -11.55
CA ALA A 297 22.05 3.48 -10.21
C ALA A 297 22.96 2.80 -9.18
N VAL A 298 23.38 3.57 -8.17
CA VAL A 298 24.16 3.04 -7.06
C VAL A 298 23.27 2.14 -6.22
N ALA A 299 23.70 0.89 -6.01
CA ALA A 299 22.99 -0.02 -5.13
C ALA A 299 22.99 0.54 -3.70
N GLY A 300 21.84 0.64 -3.12
CA GLY A 300 21.63 1.11 -1.75
C GLY A 300 20.20 0.79 -1.31
N PRO A 301 19.83 1.02 -0.07
CA PRO A 301 18.44 0.91 0.34
C PRO A 301 17.57 1.78 -0.58
N GLY A 302 16.79 1.16 -1.46
CA GLY A 302 15.98 1.88 -2.43
C GLY A 302 16.55 2.00 -3.85
N ASN A 303 17.74 1.49 -4.14
CA ASN A 303 18.41 1.60 -5.44
C ASN A 303 18.52 0.25 -6.18
N GLY A 304 17.45 -0.45 -6.44
CA GLY A 304 17.54 -1.76 -7.13
C GLY A 304 16.48 -1.95 -8.21
N GLY A 305 16.78 -1.68 -9.47
CA GLY A 305 15.94 -2.02 -10.64
C GLY A 305 14.48 -1.56 -10.54
N ALA A 306 13.55 -2.32 -11.09
CA ALA A 306 12.10 -2.07 -10.90
C ALA A 306 11.65 -2.22 -9.44
N ALA A 307 12.33 -3.08 -8.67
CA ALA A 307 12.21 -3.12 -7.23
C ALA A 307 12.62 -1.80 -6.54
N ALA A 308 13.22 -0.89 -7.27
CA ALA A 308 13.63 0.40 -6.77
C ALA A 308 12.46 1.36 -6.51
N TYR A 309 11.35 1.16 -7.19
CA TYR A 309 10.10 1.86 -6.87
C TYR A 309 9.37 1.22 -5.70
N ASN A 310 9.82 0.03 -5.34
CA ASN A 310 9.45 -0.72 -4.17
C ASN A 310 10.69 -0.92 -3.28
N PRO A 311 11.20 0.11 -2.60
CA PRO A 311 12.34 -0.08 -1.72
C PRO A 311 11.97 -1.05 -0.61
N PRO A 312 12.91 -1.93 -0.18
CA PRO A 312 12.67 -2.79 0.96
C PRO A 312 12.32 -1.93 2.18
N PHE A 313 11.39 -2.41 2.94
CA PHE A 313 10.95 -1.78 4.17
C PHE A 313 12.05 -1.90 5.27
N PRO A 314 12.32 -0.88 6.10
CA PRO A 314 11.86 0.50 6.05
C PRO A 314 12.62 1.30 4.99
N ALA A 315 11.88 1.90 4.08
CA ALA A 315 12.52 2.74 3.10
C ALA A 315 12.86 4.11 3.68
N ASN A 316 13.99 4.62 3.28
CA ASN A 316 14.40 6.00 3.54
C ASN A 316 13.54 6.95 2.72
N ARG A 317 12.33 7.18 3.19
CA ARG A 317 11.41 8.10 2.55
C ARG A 317 11.66 9.52 3.04
N ARG A 318 11.92 10.43 2.12
CA ARG A 318 11.83 11.85 2.41
C ARG A 318 10.37 12.30 2.29
N CYS A 319 9.89 12.91 3.36
CA CYS A 319 8.59 13.57 3.33
C CYS A 319 8.80 15.03 2.96
N GLY A 320 8.18 15.43 1.86
CA GLY A 320 8.08 16.86 1.55
C GLY A 320 7.28 17.59 2.65
N PRO A 321 7.47 18.90 2.81
CA PRO A 321 6.83 19.69 3.87
C PRO A 321 5.29 19.71 3.77
N THR A 322 4.74 19.33 2.64
CA THR A 322 3.29 19.28 2.39
C THR A 322 2.70 17.87 2.50
N GLN A 323 3.52 16.84 2.79
CA GLN A 323 3.04 15.47 2.84
C GLN A 323 2.45 15.12 4.20
N THR A 324 1.12 15.02 4.25
CA THR A 324 0.36 14.78 5.48
C THR A 324 0.55 13.39 6.10
N ARG A 325 1.03 12.41 5.33
CA ARG A 325 1.32 11.05 5.82
C ARG A 325 2.65 10.91 6.55
N CYS A 326 3.39 11.99 6.69
CA CYS A 326 4.59 12.05 7.50
C CYS A 326 4.31 12.90 8.73
N ALA A 327 4.49 12.36 9.93
CA ALA A 327 4.15 13.06 11.16
C ALA A 327 5.10 14.23 11.46
N THR A 328 6.29 14.23 10.87
CA THR A 328 7.25 15.37 10.98
C THR A 328 7.76 15.69 9.58
N GLY A 329 7.58 16.92 9.14
CA GLY A 329 8.18 17.41 7.89
C GLY A 329 9.72 17.35 7.92
N GLY A 330 10.34 17.34 6.73
CA GLY A 330 11.78 17.33 6.59
C GLY A 330 12.40 15.94 6.45
N ASP A 331 13.68 15.80 6.78
CA ASP A 331 14.45 14.55 6.59
C ASP A 331 14.17 13.49 7.68
N ASN A 332 13.31 13.78 8.64
CA ASN A 332 12.94 12.85 9.70
C ASN A 332 11.63 12.15 9.38
N PHE A 333 11.65 10.83 9.49
CA PHE A 333 10.49 9.99 9.15
C PHE A 333 9.65 9.68 10.37
N VAL A 334 8.38 10.05 10.32
CA VAL A 334 7.33 9.26 10.95
C VAL A 334 6.31 8.95 9.86
N VAL A 335 6.20 7.70 9.52
CA VAL A 335 5.26 7.24 8.50
C VAL A 335 3.89 7.13 9.13
N ASP A 336 2.87 7.65 8.47
CA ASP A 336 1.50 7.31 8.80
C ASP A 336 1.20 5.90 8.26
N TYR A 337 1.34 4.91 9.13
CA TYR A 337 1.11 3.50 8.80
C TYR A 337 -0.30 3.22 8.30
N ALA A 338 -1.25 4.10 8.60
CA ALA A 338 -2.63 3.95 8.12
C ALA A 338 -2.74 4.02 6.59
N TRP A 339 -1.72 4.54 5.91
CA TRP A 339 -1.60 4.53 4.46
C TRP A 339 -0.91 3.28 3.90
N ILE A 340 -0.41 2.38 4.74
CA ILE A 340 0.18 1.13 4.27
C ILE A 340 -0.92 0.26 3.66
N SER A 341 -0.69 -0.14 2.41
CA SER A 341 -1.50 -1.12 1.73
C SER A 341 -0.83 -2.50 1.79
N PRO A 342 -1.54 -3.57 2.04
CA PRO A 342 -1.00 -4.92 1.98
C PRO A 342 -0.81 -5.46 0.56
N SER A 343 -0.92 -4.65 -0.48
CA SER A 343 -0.68 -5.06 -1.85
C SER A 343 0.66 -5.80 -2.01
N ARG A 344 0.66 -6.90 -2.75
CA ARG A 344 1.84 -7.73 -3.00
C ARG A 344 2.96 -6.97 -3.70
N TYR A 345 2.61 -6.02 -4.54
CA TYR A 345 3.57 -5.33 -5.40
C TYR A 345 4.11 -4.04 -4.81
N TRP A 346 3.37 -3.42 -3.90
CA TRP A 346 3.76 -2.10 -3.42
C TRP A 346 3.09 -1.71 -2.09
N ASN A 347 3.05 -2.61 -1.15
CA ASN A 347 2.60 -2.37 0.24
C ASN A 347 3.39 -1.28 0.98
N HIS A 348 3.84 -0.28 0.25
CA HIS A 348 4.87 0.64 0.68
C HIS A 348 4.33 1.94 1.19
N ILE A 349 5.00 2.39 2.23
CA ILE A 349 4.94 3.76 2.71
C ILE A 349 5.28 4.80 1.64
N ASN A 350 5.94 4.40 0.55
CA ASN A 350 6.37 5.29 -0.54
C ASN A 350 5.45 5.30 -1.76
N GLY A 351 4.37 4.55 -1.76
CA GLY A 351 3.40 4.57 -2.87
C GLY A 351 2.66 5.90 -2.99
N PRO A 352 2.06 6.18 -4.14
CA PRO A 352 1.18 7.33 -4.31
C PRO A 352 -0.07 7.21 -3.42
N VAL A 353 -0.60 8.34 -2.98
CA VAL A 353 -1.80 8.40 -2.14
C VAL A 353 -2.99 8.70 -3.01
N TYR A 354 -3.71 7.67 -3.40
CA TYR A 354 -4.90 7.83 -4.23
C TYR A 354 -6.06 8.47 -3.47
N LYS A 355 -6.84 9.28 -4.17
CA LYS A 355 -8.10 9.80 -3.67
C LYS A 355 -9.10 8.68 -3.39
N PRO A 356 -10.00 8.84 -2.43
CA PRO A 356 -10.97 7.81 -2.04
C PRO A 356 -11.82 7.27 -3.19
N GLU A 357 -12.18 8.10 -4.15
CA GLU A 357 -12.94 7.71 -5.35
C GLU A 357 -12.20 6.72 -6.26
N HIS A 358 -10.89 6.56 -6.09
CA HIS A 358 -10.06 5.66 -6.87
C HIS A 358 -9.66 4.38 -6.14
N TRP A 359 -9.96 4.24 -4.84
CA TRP A 359 -9.52 3.09 -4.06
C TRP A 359 -10.02 1.76 -4.63
N ASP A 360 -11.29 1.69 -5.02
CA ASP A 360 -11.86 0.48 -5.62
C ASP A 360 -11.20 0.15 -6.96
N LYS A 361 -10.88 1.17 -7.78
CA LYS A 361 -10.17 0.98 -9.04
C LYS A 361 -8.75 0.44 -8.82
N VAL A 362 -7.99 1.02 -7.89
CA VAL A 362 -6.64 0.52 -7.58
C VAL A 362 -6.71 -0.91 -7.05
N GLN A 363 -7.66 -1.20 -6.17
CA GLN A 363 -7.86 -2.55 -5.63
C GLN A 363 -8.15 -3.57 -6.73
N GLU A 364 -9.04 -3.24 -7.66
CA GLU A 364 -9.38 -4.12 -8.80
C GLU A 364 -8.17 -4.35 -9.70
N LEU A 365 -7.45 -3.28 -10.06
CA LEU A 365 -6.26 -3.38 -10.90
C LEU A 365 -5.12 -4.13 -10.21
N ASP A 366 -4.98 -4.01 -8.89
CA ASP A 366 -4.01 -4.74 -8.08
C ASP A 366 -4.33 -6.25 -8.08
N MET A 367 -5.58 -6.61 -7.84
CA MET A 367 -6.03 -8.01 -7.86
C MET A 367 -5.83 -8.69 -9.23
N TRP A 368 -6.04 -7.95 -10.31
CA TRP A 368 -5.98 -8.46 -11.68
C TRP A 368 -4.78 -7.94 -12.46
N THR A 369 -3.68 -7.66 -11.76
CA THR A 369 -2.50 -7.02 -12.35
C THR A 369 -1.95 -7.79 -13.56
N ASN A 370 -1.98 -9.10 -13.56
CA ASN A 370 -1.51 -9.90 -14.70
C ASN A 370 -2.38 -9.71 -15.96
N LYS A 371 -3.64 -9.37 -15.78
CA LYS A 371 -4.56 -9.12 -16.89
C LYS A 371 -4.50 -7.69 -17.40
N TYR A 372 -4.42 -6.73 -16.48
CA TYR A 372 -4.61 -5.32 -16.82
C TYR A 372 -3.31 -4.52 -16.93
N ASP A 373 -2.18 -5.09 -16.49
CA ASP A 373 -0.90 -4.39 -16.57
C ASP A 373 -0.49 -4.16 -18.04
N PRO A 374 -0.34 -2.90 -18.48
CA PRO A 374 -0.04 -2.57 -19.88
C PRO A 374 1.22 -3.22 -20.44
N ILE A 375 2.19 -3.56 -19.58
CA ILE A 375 3.42 -4.25 -20.01
C ILE A 375 3.12 -5.65 -20.57
N MET A 376 2.05 -6.30 -20.10
CA MET A 376 1.64 -7.62 -20.60
C MET A 376 1.09 -7.56 -22.03
N THR A 377 0.73 -6.38 -22.50
CA THR A 377 0.29 -6.12 -23.88
C THR A 377 1.36 -5.37 -24.69
N CYS A 378 2.63 -5.52 -24.34
CA CYS A 378 3.76 -4.91 -25.05
C CYS A 378 3.76 -3.38 -25.10
N GLN A 379 3.01 -2.71 -24.24
CA GLN A 379 3.06 -1.25 -24.16
C GLN A 379 4.35 -0.77 -23.49
N PRO A 380 4.90 0.37 -23.87
CA PRO A 380 5.99 1.01 -23.13
C PRO A 380 5.61 1.28 -21.67
N MET A 381 6.58 1.18 -20.78
CA MET A 381 6.33 1.32 -19.34
C MET A 381 5.99 2.73 -18.90
N GLY A 382 6.46 3.73 -19.61
CA GLY A 382 6.42 5.12 -19.14
C GLY A 382 7.42 5.38 -18.00
N ILE A 383 7.48 6.62 -17.53
CA ILE A 383 8.25 7.00 -16.35
C ILE A 383 7.30 7.20 -15.16
N PRO A 384 7.73 6.85 -13.95
CA PRO A 384 9.06 6.42 -13.50
C PRO A 384 9.36 4.92 -13.68
N ARG A 385 8.42 4.11 -14.14
CA ARG A 385 8.56 2.65 -14.22
C ARG A 385 9.70 2.20 -15.12
N GLN A 386 10.01 2.99 -16.16
CA GLN A 386 11.15 2.78 -17.06
C GLN A 386 12.51 2.83 -16.34
N GLY A 387 12.56 3.37 -15.13
CA GLY A 387 13.79 3.56 -14.36
C GLY A 387 14.55 4.83 -14.75
N GLU A 388 15.81 4.89 -14.35
CA GLU A 388 16.70 6.01 -14.62
C GLU A 388 17.35 5.88 -16.00
N PRO A 389 17.75 7.02 -16.62
CA PRO A 389 18.50 6.99 -17.85
C PRO A 389 19.85 6.27 -17.66
N ARG A 390 20.15 5.38 -18.59
CA ARG A 390 21.41 4.57 -18.59
C ARG A 390 22.48 5.17 -19.46
N ARG A 391 22.11 5.94 -20.48
CA ARG A 391 23.00 6.68 -21.34
C ARG A 391 22.43 8.07 -21.58
N ILE A 392 23.27 9.06 -21.43
CA ILE A 392 22.92 10.46 -21.65
C ILE A 392 23.89 11.05 -22.68
N PHE A 393 23.35 11.76 -23.67
CA PHE A 393 24.05 12.67 -24.54
C PHE A 393 23.55 14.09 -24.27
N HIS A 394 24.46 15.00 -24.03
CA HIS A 394 24.13 16.35 -23.61
C HIS A 394 24.87 17.35 -24.49
N THR A 395 24.13 18.23 -25.15
CA THR A 395 24.61 19.38 -25.91
C THR A 395 24.27 20.67 -25.17
N VAL A 396 24.63 21.82 -25.73
CA VAL A 396 24.26 23.12 -25.13
C VAL A 396 22.74 23.35 -25.18
N ASP A 397 22.06 22.82 -26.23
CA ASP A 397 20.67 23.12 -26.53
C ASP A 397 19.68 22.03 -26.11
N ASP A 398 20.16 20.80 -25.92
CA ASP A 398 19.33 19.66 -25.59
C ASP A 398 20.07 18.57 -24.81
N ILE A 399 19.30 17.69 -24.20
CA ILE A 399 19.77 16.48 -23.56
C ILE A 399 18.94 15.29 -24.03
N THR A 400 19.61 14.23 -24.52
CA THR A 400 18.97 12.98 -24.90
C THR A 400 19.26 11.90 -23.89
N MET A 401 18.21 11.36 -23.28
CA MET A 401 18.25 10.34 -22.23
C MET A 401 17.75 9.02 -22.79
N PHE A 402 18.59 7.98 -22.75
CA PHE A 402 18.25 6.62 -23.17
C PHE A 402 18.01 5.74 -21.96
N TYR A 403 16.91 4.99 -22.01
CA TYR A 403 16.47 4.05 -21.01
C TYR A 403 16.68 2.62 -21.50
N THR A 404 17.20 1.74 -20.66
CA THR A 404 17.45 0.34 -21.03
C THR A 404 16.94 -0.58 -19.93
N TYR A 405 15.65 -0.52 -19.67
CA TYR A 405 15.07 -1.42 -18.71
C TYR A 405 14.73 -2.76 -19.37
N SER A 406 15.13 -3.86 -18.75
CA SER A 406 14.82 -5.21 -19.18
C SER A 406 13.83 -5.83 -18.21
N ASP A 407 12.57 -5.95 -18.58
CA ASP A 407 11.58 -6.74 -17.86
C ASP A 407 10.72 -7.52 -18.86
N TYR A 408 10.28 -8.71 -18.48
CA TYR A 408 9.35 -9.58 -19.19
C TYR A 408 9.33 -9.44 -20.73
N GLY A 409 10.22 -10.14 -21.39
CA GLY A 409 10.05 -10.48 -22.82
C GLY A 409 10.47 -9.43 -23.84
N GLY A 410 11.22 -8.39 -23.49
CA GLY A 410 11.63 -7.53 -24.58
C GLY A 410 12.37 -6.25 -24.26
N GLY A 411 12.61 -5.96 -23.00
CA GLY A 411 13.36 -4.75 -22.59
C GLY A 411 12.89 -3.48 -23.29
N ASN A 412 12.20 -2.62 -22.56
CA ASN A 412 11.84 -1.31 -23.09
C ASN A 412 13.10 -0.47 -23.26
N ARG A 413 13.37 -0.04 -24.48
CA ARG A 413 14.52 0.79 -24.85
C ARG A 413 14.00 2.05 -25.49
N GLU A 414 13.62 2.98 -24.62
CA GLU A 414 13.02 4.24 -25.00
C GLU A 414 14.03 5.38 -24.82
N TYR A 415 13.76 6.51 -25.45
CA TYR A 415 14.56 7.72 -25.27
C TYR A 415 13.67 8.96 -25.18
N ARG A 416 14.20 9.99 -24.53
CA ARG A 416 13.62 11.33 -24.51
C ARG A 416 14.64 12.34 -25.01
N MET A 417 14.20 13.26 -25.87
CA MET A 417 14.95 14.47 -26.19
C MET A 417 14.32 15.63 -25.41
N ILE A 418 15.11 16.30 -24.62
CA ILE A 418 14.68 17.35 -23.70
C ILE A 418 15.41 18.63 -24.09
N PRO A 419 14.73 19.62 -24.70
CA PRO A 419 15.33 20.90 -25.02
C PRO A 419 15.70 21.65 -23.74
N THR A 420 16.91 22.27 -23.72
CA THR A 420 17.44 23.07 -22.61
C THR A 420 17.74 24.52 -23.03
N ASN A 421 17.26 24.90 -24.21
CA ASN A 421 17.50 26.18 -24.91
C ASN A 421 16.48 27.28 -24.59
N GLY A 422 15.71 27.14 -23.50
CA GLY A 422 14.67 28.11 -23.14
C GLY A 422 13.29 27.83 -23.75
N ALA A 423 13.09 26.63 -24.35
CA ALA A 423 11.78 26.22 -24.83
C ALA A 423 10.74 26.20 -23.69
N GLU A 424 9.48 26.39 -24.05
CA GLU A 424 8.35 26.37 -23.11
C GLU A 424 7.27 25.39 -23.61
N HIS A 425 6.49 24.85 -22.66
CA HIS A 425 5.31 24.05 -23.02
C HIS A 425 4.29 24.90 -23.77
N ASN A 426 3.71 24.33 -24.80
CA ASN A 426 2.68 24.99 -25.59
C ASN A 426 1.48 24.05 -25.86
N ALA A 427 0.38 24.63 -26.32
CA ALA A 427 -0.87 23.89 -26.54
C ALA A 427 -0.74 22.73 -27.56
N ASN A 428 0.21 22.81 -28.49
CA ASN A 428 0.41 21.73 -29.48
C ASN A 428 1.15 20.54 -28.85
N THR A 429 2.17 20.80 -28.01
CA THR A 429 2.88 19.74 -27.29
C THR A 429 1.98 19.08 -26.25
N ALA A 430 1.11 19.85 -25.58
CA ALA A 430 0.15 19.34 -24.62
C ALA A 430 -0.91 18.39 -25.22
N ARG A 431 -1.11 18.42 -26.53
CA ARG A 431 -2.07 17.54 -27.23
C ARG A 431 -1.48 16.23 -27.72
N GLN A 432 -0.17 16.08 -27.69
CA GLN A 432 0.54 14.91 -28.21
C GLN A 432 1.03 14.06 -27.04
N ALA A 433 0.12 13.29 -26.44
CA ALA A 433 0.49 12.39 -25.35
C ALA A 433 1.48 11.31 -25.82
N THR A 434 2.51 11.10 -25.03
CA THR A 434 3.53 10.06 -25.26
C THR A 434 3.74 9.23 -23.99
N TYR A 435 4.37 8.08 -24.12
CA TYR A 435 4.64 7.20 -22.98
C TYR A 435 5.63 7.79 -21.98
N LEU A 436 6.57 8.62 -22.42
CA LEU A 436 7.58 9.24 -21.57
C LEU A 436 7.31 10.72 -21.29
N GLY A 437 6.17 11.23 -21.76
CA GLY A 437 5.80 12.63 -21.65
C GLY A 437 6.64 13.54 -22.56
N TYR A 438 6.29 14.82 -22.58
CA TYR A 438 7.01 15.87 -23.27
C TYR A 438 7.76 16.72 -22.24
N GLY A 439 9.07 16.51 -22.12
CA GLY A 439 9.93 17.16 -21.15
C GLY A 439 10.58 18.43 -21.67
N ILE A 440 10.69 19.46 -20.82
CA ILE A 440 11.46 20.68 -21.07
C ILE A 440 12.44 20.86 -19.92
N GLY A 441 13.71 21.12 -20.24
CA GLY A 441 14.77 21.30 -19.29
C GLY A 441 15.07 22.78 -19.02
N LYS A 442 15.22 23.13 -17.74
CA LYS A 442 15.65 24.45 -17.28
C LYS A 442 16.75 24.32 -16.24
N TRP A 443 17.77 25.13 -16.34
CA TRP A 443 18.86 25.15 -15.39
C TRP A 443 18.57 26.05 -14.19
N GLU A 444 18.64 25.49 -13.00
CA GLU A 444 18.65 26.20 -11.71
C GLU A 444 20.04 26.04 -11.08
N GLY A 445 20.92 27.01 -11.31
CA GLY A 445 22.35 26.86 -10.95
C GLY A 445 22.98 25.68 -11.69
N ASP A 446 23.44 24.67 -10.95
CA ASP A 446 24.05 23.43 -11.45
C ASP A 446 23.06 22.25 -11.50
N THR A 447 21.79 22.48 -11.20
CA THR A 447 20.72 21.48 -11.27
C THR A 447 19.92 21.65 -12.55
N LEU A 448 19.81 20.59 -13.35
CA LEU A 448 18.87 20.52 -14.46
C LEU A 448 17.50 20.12 -13.91
N VAL A 449 16.51 20.96 -14.09
CA VAL A 449 15.11 20.68 -13.78
C VAL A 449 14.40 20.32 -15.08
N VAL A 450 13.82 19.13 -15.14
CA VAL A 450 13.03 18.67 -16.28
C VAL A 450 11.57 18.64 -15.87
N ASP A 451 10.75 19.41 -16.55
CA ASP A 451 9.31 19.47 -16.38
C ASP A 451 8.64 18.75 -17.55
N SER A 452 7.91 17.67 -17.25
CA SER A 452 7.30 16.79 -18.26
C SER A 452 5.79 16.72 -18.09
N ILE A 453 5.06 16.89 -19.20
CA ILE A 453 3.60 16.81 -19.29
C ILE A 453 3.19 15.91 -20.46
N SER A 454 1.90 15.74 -20.70
CA SER A 454 1.34 15.04 -21.87
C SER A 454 1.73 13.56 -21.92
N PHE A 455 1.41 12.87 -20.85
CA PHE A 455 1.58 11.42 -20.76
C PHE A 455 0.31 10.70 -21.26
N VAL A 456 0.49 9.55 -21.92
CA VAL A 456 -0.62 8.64 -22.15
C VAL A 456 -1.05 8.05 -20.81
N ASP A 457 -2.36 7.96 -20.56
CA ASP A 457 -2.95 7.49 -19.29
C ASP A 457 -3.00 5.96 -19.17
N SER A 458 -2.55 5.26 -20.22
CA SER A 458 -2.52 3.79 -20.24
C SER A 458 -1.32 3.17 -19.53
N THR A 459 -0.34 3.96 -19.10
CA THR A 459 0.83 3.44 -18.37
C THR A 459 0.56 3.36 -16.87
N TRP A 460 1.37 2.53 -16.19
CA TRP A 460 1.34 2.40 -14.74
C TRP A 460 2.71 2.71 -14.15
N PHE A 461 2.74 3.27 -12.95
CA PHE A 461 4.00 3.52 -12.23
C PHE A 461 4.72 2.25 -11.79
N GLY A 462 4.00 1.14 -11.67
CA GLY A 462 4.49 -0.16 -11.25
C GLY A 462 3.39 -1.21 -11.37
N ARG A 463 3.70 -2.46 -11.09
CA ARG A 463 2.69 -3.52 -10.96
C ARG A 463 1.74 -3.19 -9.80
N GLY A 464 0.60 -3.84 -9.76
CA GLY A 464 -0.36 -3.65 -8.68
C GLY A 464 -1.28 -2.44 -8.88
N GLY A 465 -1.57 -2.08 -10.12
CA GLY A 465 -2.63 -1.11 -10.44
C GLY A 465 -2.28 0.34 -10.18
N LEU A 466 -0.99 0.68 -10.15
CA LEU A 466 -0.54 2.05 -9.91
C LEU A 466 -0.75 2.95 -11.15
N PHE A 467 -1.99 3.22 -11.47
CA PHE A 467 -2.38 4.06 -12.61
C PHE A 467 -2.17 5.56 -12.34
N HIS A 468 -2.26 6.35 -13.38
CA HIS A 468 -2.29 7.81 -13.34
C HIS A 468 -3.32 8.36 -14.34
N SER A 469 -3.58 9.66 -14.25
CA SER A 469 -4.41 10.36 -15.22
C SER A 469 -3.60 10.93 -16.39
N GLY A 470 -4.29 11.41 -17.42
CA GLY A 470 -3.67 12.14 -18.52
C GLY A 470 -3.13 13.53 -18.13
N ASP A 471 -3.60 14.08 -16.99
CA ASP A 471 -3.16 15.37 -16.45
C ASP A 471 -1.89 15.27 -15.59
N MET A 472 -1.28 14.09 -15.56
CA MET A 472 -0.03 13.87 -14.82
C MET A 472 1.08 14.81 -15.31
N ARG A 473 1.80 15.38 -14.36
CA ARG A 473 3.02 16.16 -14.56
C ARG A 473 4.14 15.59 -13.70
N ILE A 474 5.31 15.42 -14.28
CA ILE A 474 6.50 14.94 -13.56
C ILE A 474 7.56 16.03 -13.59
N VAL A 475 8.08 16.36 -12.40
CA VAL A 475 9.23 17.26 -12.23
C VAL A 475 10.41 16.43 -11.75
N GLU A 476 11.46 16.38 -12.56
CA GLU A 476 12.72 15.70 -12.26
C GLU A 476 13.82 16.74 -12.02
N ARG A 477 14.75 16.44 -11.13
CA ARG A 477 15.90 17.26 -10.83
C ARG A 477 17.16 16.42 -10.91
N PHE A 478 18.09 16.82 -11.74
CA PHE A 478 19.38 16.15 -11.91
C PHE A 478 20.51 17.08 -11.47
N THR A 479 21.21 16.72 -10.42
CA THR A 479 22.35 17.50 -9.90
C THR A 479 23.62 16.67 -10.00
N ARG A 480 24.53 17.06 -10.93
CA ARG A 480 25.80 16.36 -11.10
C ARG A 480 26.87 16.92 -10.17
N THR A 481 27.55 16.01 -9.44
CA THR A 481 28.74 16.31 -8.63
C THR A 481 29.81 15.30 -8.98
N GLY A 482 30.84 15.71 -9.73
CA GLY A 482 31.90 14.83 -10.19
C GLY A 482 31.38 13.66 -11.04
N ASN A 483 31.49 12.46 -10.50
CA ASN A 483 31.05 11.23 -11.17
C ASN A 483 29.64 10.76 -10.73
N ASP A 484 28.95 11.50 -9.92
CA ASP A 484 27.61 11.15 -9.46
C ASP A 484 26.56 12.15 -9.91
N ILE A 485 25.34 11.68 -10.23
CA ILE A 485 24.14 12.49 -10.43
C ILE A 485 23.14 12.12 -9.33
N LEU A 486 22.71 13.09 -8.56
CA LEU A 486 21.53 12.97 -7.71
C LEU A 486 20.31 13.21 -8.59
N HIS A 487 19.41 12.23 -8.65
CA HIS A 487 18.13 12.31 -9.36
C HIS A 487 16.99 12.32 -8.34
N GLU A 488 16.20 13.36 -8.38
CA GLU A 488 15.00 13.55 -7.56
C GLU A 488 13.80 13.68 -8.48
N MET A 489 12.66 13.12 -8.06
CA MET A 489 11.43 13.13 -8.87
C MET A 489 10.21 13.41 -8.00
N THR A 490 9.34 14.30 -8.50
CA THR A 490 8.02 14.57 -7.92
C THR A 490 6.96 14.41 -8.99
N ILE A 491 5.93 13.63 -8.69
CA ILE A 491 4.82 13.36 -9.58
C ILE A 491 3.60 14.11 -9.06
N HIS A 492 3.04 14.97 -9.90
CA HIS A 492 1.82 15.70 -9.66
C HIS A 492 0.71 15.09 -10.52
N ASP A 493 -0.29 14.53 -9.88
CA ASP A 493 -1.51 14.05 -10.52
C ASP A 493 -2.71 14.44 -9.66
N PRO A 494 -3.17 15.70 -9.76
CA PRO A 494 -4.23 16.21 -8.92
C PRO A 494 -5.59 15.58 -9.21
N GLU A 495 -5.77 14.88 -10.32
CA GLU A 495 -6.95 14.09 -10.60
C GLU A 495 -6.96 12.80 -9.78
N SER A 496 -5.84 12.10 -9.69
CA SER A 496 -5.74 10.79 -9.06
C SER A 496 -5.31 10.83 -7.59
N PHE A 497 -4.43 11.78 -7.21
CA PHE A 497 -3.77 11.78 -5.90
C PHE A 497 -4.32 12.83 -4.93
N VAL A 498 -4.26 12.51 -3.65
CA VAL A 498 -4.55 13.47 -2.56
C VAL A 498 -3.45 14.53 -2.46
N GLU A 499 -2.21 14.15 -2.74
CA GLU A 499 -1.02 15.01 -2.66
C GLU A 499 0.02 14.57 -3.69
N PRO A 500 0.96 15.45 -4.09
CA PRO A 500 2.05 15.05 -4.98
C PRO A 500 2.86 13.89 -4.42
N TRP A 501 3.25 12.96 -5.28
CA TRP A 501 4.09 11.83 -4.91
C TRP A 501 5.57 12.20 -5.06
N VAL A 502 6.25 12.41 -3.94
CA VAL A 502 7.69 12.63 -3.90
C VAL A 502 8.39 11.29 -3.81
N MET A 503 9.13 10.93 -4.82
CA MET A 503 9.86 9.67 -4.88
C MET A 503 11.18 9.75 -4.09
N PRO A 504 11.69 8.61 -3.58
CA PRO A 504 13.04 8.56 -3.01
C PRO A 504 14.08 9.03 -4.01
N ALA A 505 14.95 9.94 -3.59
CA ALA A 505 16.07 10.39 -4.42
C ALA A 505 17.04 9.24 -4.73
N ARG A 506 17.67 9.27 -5.88
CA ARG A 506 18.59 8.24 -6.37
C ARG A 506 19.92 8.83 -6.78
N THR A 507 20.98 8.07 -6.56
CA THR A 507 22.30 8.41 -7.02
C THR A 507 22.65 7.55 -8.22
N LEU A 508 22.98 8.18 -9.33
CA LEU A 508 23.52 7.54 -10.53
C LEU A 508 25.01 7.78 -10.55
N ARG A 509 25.79 6.72 -10.75
CA ARG A 509 27.25 6.80 -10.86
C ARG A 509 27.71 6.61 -12.28
N LEU A 510 28.66 7.44 -12.71
CA LEU A 510 29.29 7.35 -14.02
C LEU A 510 30.04 6.02 -14.15
N GLY A 511 29.65 5.21 -15.12
CA GLY A 511 30.29 3.94 -15.46
C GLY A 511 31.52 4.13 -16.32
N THR A 512 32.42 3.14 -16.29
CA THR A 512 33.64 3.11 -17.09
C THR A 512 33.42 2.59 -18.51
N GLY A 513 32.27 1.94 -18.77
CA GLY A 513 31.92 1.37 -20.08
C GLY A 513 30.87 2.17 -20.81
N ASN A 514 30.62 1.81 -22.05
CA ASN A 514 29.49 2.31 -22.82
C ASN A 514 28.30 1.39 -22.61
N ALA A 515 27.19 1.92 -22.06
CA ALA A 515 25.94 1.18 -22.05
C ALA A 515 25.52 0.85 -23.50
N LEU A 516 25.22 -0.42 -23.74
CA LEU A 516 24.72 -0.84 -25.05
C LEU A 516 23.36 -0.20 -25.27
N ILE A 517 23.26 0.61 -26.33
CA ILE A 517 22.01 1.15 -26.83
C ILE A 517 21.62 0.26 -28.01
N ALA A 518 20.59 -0.54 -27.81
CA ALA A 518 20.04 -1.35 -28.89
C ALA A 518 18.58 -0.97 -29.10
N GLU A 519 18.00 -1.34 -30.21
CA GLU A 519 16.56 -1.16 -30.44
C GLU A 519 15.73 -1.99 -29.46
N ARG A 520 14.46 -1.66 -29.35
CA ARG A 520 13.51 -2.44 -28.57
C ARG A 520 13.46 -3.87 -29.08
N ALA A 521 13.58 -4.85 -28.19
CA ALA A 521 13.42 -6.24 -28.59
C ALA A 521 11.97 -6.50 -29.03
N HIS A 522 11.81 -7.46 -29.94
CA HIS A 522 10.49 -7.92 -30.34
C HIS A 522 9.70 -8.40 -29.13
N CYS A 523 8.48 -7.93 -28.99
CA CYS A 523 7.56 -8.33 -27.95
C CYS A 523 6.32 -8.96 -28.58
N GLU A 524 5.97 -10.14 -28.16
CA GLU A 524 4.75 -10.81 -28.55
C GLU A 524 3.75 -10.76 -27.39
N ILE A 525 2.51 -10.49 -27.70
CA ILE A 525 1.42 -10.62 -26.73
C ILE A 525 1.17 -12.11 -26.58
N TYR A 526 1.48 -12.66 -25.41
CA TYR A 526 1.13 -14.03 -25.09
C TYR A 526 -0.33 -14.08 -24.71
N GLU A 527 -1.15 -14.71 -25.55
CA GLU A 527 -2.53 -15.09 -25.22
C GLU A 527 -2.54 -16.37 -24.35
N GLU A 528 -1.69 -16.40 -23.33
CA GLU A 528 -1.70 -17.51 -22.39
C GLU A 528 -2.96 -17.46 -21.52
N GLU A 529 -3.45 -18.63 -21.16
CA GLU A 529 -4.62 -18.78 -20.30
C GLU A 529 -4.45 -18.01 -18.98
N SER A 530 -3.23 -17.94 -18.45
CA SER A 530 -2.87 -17.16 -17.25
C SER A 530 -3.08 -15.65 -17.38
N ILE A 531 -3.04 -15.11 -18.60
CA ILE A 531 -3.26 -13.68 -18.87
C ILE A 531 -4.74 -13.43 -19.17
N THR A 532 -5.37 -14.32 -19.91
CA THR A 532 -6.74 -14.18 -20.39
C THR A 532 -7.80 -14.64 -19.40
N THR A 533 -7.49 -15.61 -18.54
CA THR A 533 -8.44 -16.23 -17.60
C THR A 533 -8.60 -15.52 -16.28
N GLN A 534 -8.02 -14.35 -16.10
CA GLN A 534 -8.14 -13.57 -14.84
C GLN A 534 -7.55 -14.31 -13.64
N LEU A 535 -6.49 -15.08 -13.83
CA LEU A 535 -5.77 -15.66 -12.71
C LEU A 535 -5.23 -14.54 -11.85
N ARG A 536 -5.61 -14.56 -10.59
CA ARG A 536 -5.00 -13.73 -9.58
C ARG A 536 -3.55 -14.16 -9.39
N HIS A 537 -2.74 -13.21 -9.06
CA HIS A 537 -1.31 -13.46 -8.80
C HIS A 537 -1.06 -14.03 -7.41
#